data_132354a2832181122d66e5fabc583a75
#
_entry.id   132354a2832181122d66e5fabc583a75
#
_cell.length_a   1.000
_cell.length_b   1.000
_cell.length_c   1.000
_cell.angle_alpha   90.00
_cell.angle_beta   90.00
_cell.angle_gamma   90.00
#
_symmetry.space_group_name_H-M   'P 1'
#
loop_
_entity.id
_entity.type
_entity.pdbx_description
1 polymer ?
#
loop_
_entity_poly.entity_id
_entity_poly.type
_entity_poly.pdbx_seq_one_letter_code
_entity_poly.pdbx_strand_id
1 'polypeptide(L)'
;RLARHLKTPEYNELFACDPLWVTEAIGGIGQDGRSLVTKNSFRVLHTLYNLGPAPEPNLTILWSDKLPQNFKNFCAKVSIDTSAIQYENDDLMRPIYGDDYAIACCVSAMQVGRQMQFFGARANLAKALLLAINGGKDENTGEQLAPVMPVLDGEYLDYEAVRKNYSKVMAWLAGLYVNTMNLIHFMHDKHAYEASQMALHDSEVKRLMAFGIAGLSVAVDSLSAIKYGKVKPIRGENGITTDFVVEGEHPCYGNGDDSVDIFAKEITHEFLTELKKHKTYRGAEHTLSVLTITSNVMYGKKTGATPDGRKAGEAFAPGANPMHGRDNKGAIAAIKSVTNISYKDCRDGISYTFSIVPGALGKSPETRINNLVAILDGYSVSKGHHININVFDRELLEKAMQEPENYPQLTIRVSGYAVNFVKLSKSHQKEVIKRTFYQAV
;
A
#
# COMPACT_ATOMS: atom_id res chain seq x y z
N ARG A 1 -16.35 -14.34 -7.83
CA ARG A 1 -17.62 -14.41 -8.58
C ARG A 1 -18.77 -13.71 -7.84
N LEU A 2 -18.91 -13.88 -6.52
CA LEU A 2 -19.92 -13.16 -5.72
C LEU A 2 -19.79 -11.63 -5.88
N ALA A 3 -18.59 -11.12 -5.88
CA ALA A 3 -18.30 -9.70 -6.04
C ALA A 3 -18.83 -9.11 -7.37
N ARG A 4 -18.89 -9.90 -8.44
CA ARG A 4 -19.47 -9.46 -9.74
C ARG A 4 -20.97 -9.16 -9.68
N HIS A 5 -21.65 -9.68 -8.68
CA HIS A 5 -23.09 -9.49 -8.51
C HIS A 5 -23.43 -8.34 -7.56
N LEU A 6 -22.47 -7.89 -6.76
CA LEU A 6 -22.59 -6.72 -5.89
C LEU A 6 -22.25 -5.44 -6.65
N LYS A 7 -22.98 -5.16 -7.72
CA LYS A 7 -22.78 -3.98 -8.57
C LYS A 7 -23.23 -2.69 -7.87
N THR A 8 -22.58 -2.34 -6.78
CA THR A 8 -22.74 -1.01 -6.22
C THR A 8 -21.67 -0.07 -6.80
N PRO A 9 -21.96 1.22 -6.98
CA PRO A 9 -20.94 2.19 -7.38
C PRO A 9 -19.73 2.19 -6.45
N GLU A 10 -19.95 2.03 -5.15
CA GLU A 10 -18.88 1.96 -4.14
C GLU A 10 -17.98 0.74 -4.29
N TYR A 11 -18.53 -0.40 -4.71
CA TYR A 11 -17.74 -1.59 -4.98
C TYR A 11 -16.77 -1.37 -6.15
N ASN A 12 -17.26 -0.78 -7.23
CA ASN A 12 -16.42 -0.46 -8.39
C ASN A 12 -15.34 0.58 -8.05
N GLU A 13 -15.63 1.52 -7.15
CA GLU A 13 -14.63 2.49 -6.65
C GLU A 13 -13.57 1.82 -5.77
N LEU A 14 -13.93 0.80 -4.99
CA LEU A 14 -13.00 0.09 -4.12
C LEU A 14 -12.05 -0.83 -4.87
N PHE A 15 -12.54 -1.58 -5.82
CA PHE A 15 -11.78 -2.65 -6.48
C PHE A 15 -11.42 -2.36 -7.93
N ALA A 16 -11.96 -1.32 -8.52
CA ALA A 16 -11.64 -0.73 -9.83
C ALA A 16 -11.57 -1.69 -11.03
N CYS A 17 -11.86 -2.87 -10.93
CA CYS A 17 -12.01 -4.02 -11.82
C CYS A 17 -12.17 -5.21 -10.91
N ASP A 18 -12.85 -6.20 -11.34
CA ASP A 18 -13.10 -7.40 -10.55
C ASP A 18 -11.98 -8.44 -10.77
N PRO A 19 -10.88 -8.38 -10.01
CA PRO A 19 -9.81 -9.35 -10.14
C PRO A 19 -10.26 -10.68 -9.55
N LEU A 20 -9.84 -11.77 -10.17
CA LEU A 20 -10.05 -13.12 -9.66
C LEU A 20 -9.15 -13.40 -8.44
N TRP A 21 -8.12 -12.62 -8.26
CA TRP A 21 -7.17 -12.63 -7.15
C TRP A 21 -6.52 -14.00 -6.91
N VAL A 22 -6.16 -14.64 -8.00
CA VAL A 22 -5.32 -15.83 -7.96
C VAL A 22 -3.88 -15.38 -7.94
N THR A 23 -3.15 -15.73 -6.88
CA THR A 23 -1.73 -15.45 -6.78
C THR A 23 -0.94 -16.72 -7.07
N GLU A 24 0.04 -16.61 -7.94
CA GLU A 24 1.03 -17.65 -8.20
C GLU A 24 2.42 -17.13 -7.82
N ALA A 25 3.10 -17.83 -6.90
CA ALA A 25 4.43 -17.45 -6.43
C ALA A 25 5.49 -18.38 -7.01
N ILE A 26 6.56 -17.81 -7.54
CA ILE A 26 7.72 -18.53 -8.08
C ILE A 26 9.02 -17.90 -7.59
N GLY A 27 10.11 -18.67 -7.63
CA GLY A 27 11.40 -18.24 -7.10
C GLY A 27 11.58 -18.67 -5.65
N GLY A 28 12.28 -17.88 -4.86
CA GLY A 28 12.57 -18.18 -3.46
C GLY A 28 13.73 -19.19 -3.26
N ILE A 29 14.05 -19.40 -1.99
CA ILE A 29 15.16 -20.25 -1.55
C ILE A 29 14.62 -21.38 -0.66
N GLY A 30 15.06 -22.62 -0.83
CA GLY A 30 14.67 -23.76 -0.01
C GLY A 30 15.44 -23.84 1.31
N GLN A 31 15.04 -24.79 2.18
CA GLN A 31 15.69 -25.05 3.48
C GLN A 31 17.17 -25.36 3.37
N ASP A 32 17.56 -26.00 2.26
CA ASP A 32 18.94 -26.35 1.95
C ASP A 32 19.78 -25.18 1.41
N GLY A 33 19.18 -23.99 1.34
CA GLY A 33 19.80 -22.77 0.80
C GLY A 33 19.89 -22.72 -0.73
N ARG A 34 19.32 -23.71 -1.44
CA ARG A 34 19.27 -23.74 -2.89
C ARG A 34 18.09 -22.92 -3.42
N SER A 35 18.28 -22.33 -4.59
CA SER A 35 17.18 -21.69 -5.30
C SER A 35 16.11 -22.73 -5.72
N LEU A 36 14.84 -22.36 -5.52
CA LEU A 36 13.68 -23.13 -5.99
C LEU A 36 13.34 -22.86 -7.47
N VAL A 37 14.14 -22.07 -8.15
CA VAL A 37 13.97 -21.77 -9.58
C VAL A 37 14.20 -23.03 -10.40
N THR A 38 13.20 -23.34 -11.25
CA THR A 38 13.23 -24.48 -12.16
C THR A 38 12.96 -24.02 -13.59
N LYS A 39 13.05 -24.92 -14.55
CA LYS A 39 12.64 -24.66 -15.93
C LYS A 39 11.17 -24.19 -16.01
N ASN A 40 10.31 -24.66 -15.10
CA ASN A 40 8.92 -24.23 -15.07
C ASN A 40 8.78 -22.77 -14.62
N SER A 41 9.62 -22.26 -13.74
CA SER A 41 9.63 -20.84 -13.36
C SER A 41 9.80 -19.92 -14.58
N PHE A 42 10.70 -20.28 -15.50
CA PHE A 42 10.87 -19.56 -16.77
C PHE A 42 9.65 -19.72 -17.69
N ARG A 43 9.04 -20.90 -17.73
CA ARG A 43 7.86 -21.16 -18.58
C ARG A 43 6.65 -20.35 -18.11
N VAL A 44 6.43 -20.28 -16.81
CA VAL A 44 5.35 -19.47 -16.22
C VAL A 44 5.52 -18.00 -16.61
N LEU A 45 6.70 -17.42 -16.44
CA LEU A 45 6.99 -16.06 -16.88
C LEU A 45 6.81 -15.87 -18.39
N HIS A 46 7.20 -16.87 -19.20
CA HIS A 46 7.10 -16.80 -20.65
C HIS A 46 5.64 -16.80 -21.15
N THR A 47 4.67 -17.23 -20.34
CA THR A 47 3.25 -17.17 -20.72
C THR A 47 2.79 -15.73 -20.98
N LEU A 48 3.39 -14.73 -20.31
CA LEU A 48 3.10 -13.31 -20.53
C LEU A 48 3.49 -12.80 -21.93
N TYR A 49 4.43 -13.46 -22.58
CA TYR A 49 4.76 -13.18 -23.99
C TYR A 49 3.84 -13.91 -24.96
N ASN A 50 3.41 -15.15 -24.62
CA ASN A 50 2.57 -15.97 -25.50
C ASN A 50 1.11 -15.49 -25.52
N LEU A 51 0.59 -15.09 -24.36
CA LEU A 51 -0.81 -14.69 -24.17
C LEU A 51 -1.01 -13.17 -24.12
N GLY A 52 0.07 -12.41 -24.14
CA GLY A 52 0.11 -10.98 -23.88
C GLY A 52 0.12 -10.66 -22.38
N PRO A 53 0.43 -9.41 -22.01
CA PRO A 53 0.36 -8.96 -20.63
C PRO A 53 -1.02 -9.20 -20.06
N ALA A 54 -1.09 -9.86 -18.91
CA ALA A 54 -2.34 -10.16 -18.23
C ALA A 54 -2.24 -9.78 -16.76
N PRO A 55 -3.31 -9.18 -16.18
CA PRO A 55 -3.34 -8.87 -14.75
C PRO A 55 -3.47 -10.10 -13.86
N GLU A 56 -3.98 -11.22 -14.40
CA GLU A 56 -4.21 -12.46 -13.66
C GLU A 56 -3.64 -13.70 -14.39
N PRO A 57 -3.06 -14.67 -13.64
CA PRO A 57 -2.86 -14.66 -12.17
C PRO A 57 -1.94 -13.51 -11.73
N ASN A 58 -2.07 -13.08 -10.46
CA ASN A 58 -1.15 -12.11 -9.86
C ASN A 58 0.20 -12.80 -9.61
N LEU A 59 1.11 -12.72 -10.58
CA LEU A 59 2.37 -13.45 -10.57
C LEU A 59 3.39 -12.75 -9.67
N THR A 60 3.79 -13.44 -8.61
CA THR A 60 4.69 -12.95 -7.58
C THR A 60 6.03 -13.65 -7.65
N ILE A 61 7.11 -12.89 -7.72
CA ILE A 61 8.48 -13.39 -7.61
C ILE A 61 8.91 -13.29 -6.14
N LEU A 62 9.18 -14.43 -5.51
CA LEU A 62 9.83 -14.49 -4.22
C LEU A 62 11.31 -14.20 -4.41
N TRP A 63 11.68 -12.92 -4.18
CA TRP A 63 12.99 -12.39 -4.51
C TRP A 63 13.99 -12.62 -3.38
N SER A 64 15.19 -13.07 -3.74
CA SER A 64 16.35 -13.18 -2.87
C SER A 64 17.61 -12.77 -3.63
N ASP A 65 18.59 -12.23 -2.95
CA ASP A 65 19.91 -11.95 -3.52
C ASP A 65 20.63 -13.21 -4.02
N LYS A 66 20.24 -14.39 -3.48
CA LYS A 66 20.77 -15.73 -3.83
C LYS A 66 20.14 -16.36 -5.06
N LEU A 67 19.14 -15.74 -5.68
CA LEU A 67 18.55 -16.25 -6.92
C LEU A 67 19.57 -16.26 -8.07
N PRO A 68 19.49 -17.26 -9.01
CA PRO A 68 20.37 -17.29 -10.16
C PRO A 68 20.27 -16.01 -11.00
N GLN A 69 21.40 -15.47 -11.44
CA GLN A 69 21.46 -14.19 -12.16
C GLN A 69 20.64 -14.22 -13.46
N ASN A 70 20.64 -15.35 -14.19
CA ASN A 70 19.85 -15.50 -15.39
C ASN A 70 18.33 -15.43 -15.13
N PHE A 71 17.87 -15.92 -13.97
CA PHE A 71 16.47 -15.80 -13.56
C PHE A 71 16.14 -14.36 -13.18
N LYS A 72 16.99 -13.70 -12.39
CA LYS A 72 16.84 -12.28 -12.04
C LYS A 72 16.74 -11.42 -13.30
N ASN A 73 17.62 -11.62 -14.25
CA ASN A 73 17.63 -10.89 -15.53
C ASN A 73 16.34 -11.14 -16.34
N PHE A 74 15.84 -12.38 -16.34
CA PHE A 74 14.60 -12.69 -17.04
C PHE A 74 13.38 -12.06 -16.36
N CYS A 75 13.29 -12.07 -15.03
CA CYS A 75 12.24 -11.37 -14.29
C CYS A 75 12.26 -9.86 -14.58
N ALA A 76 13.44 -9.23 -14.52
CA ALA A 76 13.58 -7.81 -14.83
C ALA A 76 13.14 -7.50 -16.27
N LYS A 77 13.54 -8.35 -17.25
CA LYS A 77 13.09 -8.22 -18.64
C LYS A 77 11.57 -8.29 -18.75
N VAL A 78 10.93 -9.28 -18.10
CA VAL A 78 9.47 -9.43 -18.13
C VAL A 78 8.78 -8.21 -17.50
N SER A 79 9.31 -7.66 -16.40
CA SER A 79 8.77 -6.42 -15.80
C SER A 79 8.87 -5.23 -16.75
N ILE A 80 10.01 -5.05 -17.43
CA ILE A 80 10.22 -3.96 -18.39
C ILE A 80 9.23 -4.08 -19.57
N ASP A 81 9.02 -5.29 -20.05
CA ASP A 81 8.20 -5.54 -21.25
C ASP A 81 6.69 -5.54 -20.97
N THR A 82 6.26 -5.89 -19.74
CA THR A 82 4.84 -6.20 -19.48
C THR A 82 4.21 -5.48 -18.30
N SER A 83 4.98 -5.01 -17.32
CA SER A 83 4.48 -4.51 -16.02
C SER A 83 3.47 -5.45 -15.34
N ALA A 84 3.55 -6.77 -15.58
CA ALA A 84 2.54 -7.75 -15.14
C ALA A 84 2.93 -8.53 -13.87
N ILE A 85 4.17 -8.43 -13.39
CA ILE A 85 4.66 -9.18 -12.24
C ILE A 85 5.01 -8.27 -11.06
N GLN A 86 5.02 -8.85 -9.86
CA GLN A 86 5.45 -8.18 -8.64
C GLN A 86 6.54 -8.98 -7.94
N TYR A 87 7.18 -8.34 -6.96
CA TYR A 87 8.27 -8.93 -6.20
C TYR A 87 8.01 -8.84 -4.71
N GLU A 88 8.33 -9.91 -3.99
CA GLU A 88 8.31 -9.98 -2.54
C GLU A 88 9.60 -10.54 -1.99
N ASN A 89 10.05 -9.99 -0.89
CA ASN A 89 11.34 -10.29 -0.30
C ASN A 89 11.31 -11.61 0.48
N ASP A 90 11.76 -12.69 -0.14
CA ASP A 90 11.83 -14.01 0.46
C ASP A 90 12.77 -14.05 1.67
N ASP A 91 13.89 -13.35 1.61
CA ASP A 91 14.87 -13.29 2.70
C ASP A 91 14.30 -12.61 3.98
N LEU A 92 13.31 -11.74 3.82
CA LEU A 92 12.59 -11.09 4.91
C LEU A 92 11.46 -11.97 5.47
N MET A 93 10.73 -12.68 4.61
CA MET A 93 9.55 -13.45 4.98
C MET A 93 9.86 -14.86 5.47
N ARG A 94 10.79 -15.56 4.81
CA ARG A 94 11.13 -16.94 5.13
C ARG A 94 11.52 -17.19 6.59
N PRO A 95 12.32 -16.33 7.26
CA PRO A 95 12.63 -16.51 8.68
C PRO A 95 11.41 -16.49 9.61
N ILE A 96 10.28 -15.90 9.14
CA ILE A 96 9.04 -15.74 9.91
C ILE A 96 8.07 -16.88 9.63
N TYR A 97 7.90 -17.23 8.34
CA TYR A 97 6.86 -18.16 7.89
C TYR A 97 7.39 -19.58 7.57
N GLY A 98 8.72 -19.77 7.53
CA GLY A 98 9.32 -21.02 7.08
C GLY A 98 9.27 -21.17 5.56
N ASP A 99 9.36 -22.42 5.07
CA ASP A 99 9.43 -22.68 3.63
C ASP A 99 8.08 -22.87 2.95
N ASP A 100 7.07 -23.22 3.73
CA ASP A 100 5.74 -23.55 3.22
C ASP A 100 4.78 -22.37 3.46
N TYR A 101 5.00 -21.29 2.74
CA TYR A 101 4.13 -20.12 2.75
C TYR A 101 3.72 -19.72 1.34
N ALA A 102 2.57 -19.07 1.25
CA ALA A 102 2.06 -18.47 0.03
C ALA A 102 1.69 -17.00 0.28
N ILE A 103 1.54 -16.26 -0.80
CA ILE A 103 1.07 -14.88 -0.75
C ILE A 103 -0.43 -14.89 -0.95
N ALA A 104 -1.15 -14.41 0.05
CA ALA A 104 -2.59 -14.26 -0.02
C ALA A 104 -2.94 -12.96 -0.72
N CYS A 105 -3.65 -13.04 -1.83
CA CYS A 105 -4.16 -11.92 -2.59
C CYS A 105 -3.04 -11.04 -3.16
N CYS A 106 -2.60 -10.03 -2.41
CA CYS A 106 -1.70 -8.97 -2.89
C CYS A 106 -0.29 -9.08 -2.31
N VAL A 107 -0.17 -9.12 -0.98
CA VAL A 107 1.10 -8.92 -0.27
C VAL A 107 1.22 -9.70 1.05
N SER A 108 0.17 -10.39 1.48
CA SER A 108 0.13 -11.01 2.80
C SER A 108 0.70 -12.42 2.77
N ALA A 109 1.83 -12.66 3.45
CA ALA A 109 2.38 -14.00 3.57
C ALA A 109 1.64 -14.81 4.64
N MET A 110 1.32 -16.06 4.33
CA MET A 110 0.68 -17.02 5.24
C MET A 110 1.24 -18.43 5.05
N GLN A 111 1.38 -19.18 6.14
CA GLN A 111 1.70 -20.61 6.09
C GLN A 111 0.52 -21.39 5.51
N VAL A 112 0.78 -22.18 4.47
CA VAL A 112 -0.25 -22.96 3.76
C VAL A 112 -0.86 -24.00 4.69
N GLY A 113 -2.20 -24.02 4.76
CA GLY A 113 -2.97 -24.94 5.60
C GLY A 113 -2.90 -24.68 7.11
N ARG A 114 -1.99 -23.85 7.60
CA ARG A 114 -1.76 -23.60 9.04
C ARG A 114 -2.21 -22.23 9.51
N GLN A 115 -2.36 -21.30 8.60
CA GLN A 115 -2.81 -19.94 8.93
C GLN A 115 -4.00 -19.57 8.06
N MET A 116 -4.91 -18.82 8.64
CA MET A 116 -6.01 -18.17 7.92
C MET A 116 -6.08 -16.70 8.31
N GLN A 117 -6.59 -15.88 7.41
CA GLN A 117 -6.65 -14.44 7.58
C GLN A 117 -8.09 -13.94 7.64
N PHE A 118 -8.39 -13.16 8.68
CA PHE A 118 -9.57 -12.33 8.75
C PHE A 118 -9.24 -10.95 8.18
N PHE A 119 -9.95 -10.55 7.15
CA PHE A 119 -9.76 -9.27 6.47
C PHE A 119 -11.13 -8.61 6.22
N GLY A 120 -11.26 -7.29 6.36
CA GLY A 120 -12.56 -6.66 6.19
C GLY A 120 -12.57 -5.16 5.92
N ALA A 121 -11.67 -4.39 6.53
CA ALA A 121 -11.71 -2.93 6.45
C ALA A 121 -10.32 -2.31 6.55
N ARG A 122 -10.22 -0.98 6.36
CA ARG A 122 -9.00 -0.19 6.57
C ARG A 122 -9.29 1.06 7.37
N ALA A 123 -8.33 1.49 8.20
CA ALA A 123 -8.38 2.75 8.92
C ALA A 123 -7.77 3.88 8.08
N ASN A 124 -8.44 5.03 8.03
CA ASN A 124 -7.97 6.24 7.36
C ASN A 124 -7.21 7.12 8.35
N LEU A 125 -5.88 7.06 8.33
CA LEU A 125 -5.03 7.79 9.28
C LEU A 125 -4.97 9.30 9.01
N ALA A 126 -5.13 9.72 7.75
CA ALA A 126 -5.24 11.15 7.42
C ALA A 126 -6.53 11.76 7.98
N LYS A 127 -7.64 11.05 7.90
CA LYS A 127 -8.92 11.44 8.53
C LYS A 127 -8.78 11.48 10.06
N ALA A 128 -8.11 10.51 10.65
CA ALA A 128 -7.83 10.48 12.09
C ALA A 128 -7.05 11.73 12.54
N LEU A 129 -6.09 12.19 11.73
CA LEU A 129 -5.35 13.43 12.00
C LEU A 129 -6.26 14.67 11.95
N LEU A 130 -7.18 14.75 10.98
CA LEU A 130 -8.15 15.85 10.92
C LEU A 130 -9.10 15.84 12.12
N LEU A 131 -9.55 14.68 12.57
CA LEU A 131 -10.32 14.55 13.82
C LEU A 131 -9.52 15.06 15.03
N ALA A 132 -8.23 14.75 15.08
CA ALA A 132 -7.35 15.23 16.17
C ALA A 132 -7.20 16.76 16.17
N ILE A 133 -7.10 17.39 15.02
CA ILE A 133 -7.01 18.84 14.85
C ILE A 133 -8.34 19.52 15.24
N ASN A 134 -9.47 18.89 14.90
CA ASN A 134 -10.80 19.43 15.12
C ASN A 134 -11.45 18.99 16.46
N GLY A 135 -10.66 18.57 17.44
CA GLY A 135 -11.19 18.19 18.76
C GLY A 135 -12.12 16.99 18.76
N GLY A 136 -11.99 16.09 17.78
CA GLY A 136 -12.80 14.89 17.56
C GLY A 136 -13.97 15.06 16.59
N LYS A 137 -14.13 16.25 16.01
CA LYS A 137 -15.21 16.55 15.04
C LYS A 137 -14.77 16.28 13.62
N ASP A 138 -15.71 15.78 12.82
CA ASP A 138 -15.56 15.58 11.37
C ASP A 138 -15.47 16.93 10.64
N GLU A 139 -14.47 17.07 9.77
CA GLU A 139 -14.23 18.32 9.05
C GLU A 139 -15.28 18.62 7.97
N ASN A 140 -16.03 17.60 7.51
CA ASN A 140 -17.05 17.76 6.48
C ASN A 140 -18.46 17.96 7.07
N THR A 141 -18.80 17.26 8.16
CA THR A 141 -20.15 17.25 8.73
C THR A 141 -20.26 18.06 10.01
N GLY A 142 -19.15 18.30 10.71
CA GLY A 142 -19.15 18.94 12.02
C GLY A 142 -19.57 18.03 13.18
N GLU A 143 -19.94 16.79 12.90
CA GLU A 143 -20.37 15.82 13.90
C GLU A 143 -19.21 15.37 14.80
N GLN A 144 -19.49 15.16 16.09
CA GLN A 144 -18.53 14.59 17.02
C GLN A 144 -18.41 13.08 16.77
N LEU A 145 -17.34 12.66 16.07
CA LEU A 145 -17.10 11.25 15.75
C LEU A 145 -16.12 10.58 16.72
N ALA A 146 -15.07 11.28 17.11
CA ALA A 146 -14.06 10.80 18.06
C ALA A 146 -14.28 11.40 19.46
N PRO A 147 -13.62 10.91 20.51
CA PRO A 147 -13.70 11.49 21.85
C PRO A 147 -13.41 12.99 21.83
N VAL A 148 -14.11 13.74 22.69
CA VAL A 148 -13.88 15.18 22.84
C VAL A 148 -12.45 15.43 23.32
N MET A 149 -11.75 16.33 22.65
CA MET A 149 -10.38 16.70 22.92
C MET A 149 -10.22 18.22 22.96
N PRO A 150 -9.14 18.76 23.55
CA PRO A 150 -8.84 20.17 23.51
C PRO A 150 -8.84 20.69 22.06
N VAL A 151 -9.53 21.80 21.85
CA VAL A 151 -9.53 22.50 20.56
C VAL A 151 -8.15 23.15 20.37
N LEU A 152 -7.62 23.05 19.16
CA LEU A 152 -6.35 23.65 18.77
C LEU A 152 -6.65 25.02 18.13
N ASP A 153 -6.82 26.05 18.94
CA ASP A 153 -7.32 27.38 18.56
C ASP A 153 -6.21 28.40 18.21
N GLY A 154 -4.95 28.02 18.33
CA GLY A 154 -3.80 28.85 17.99
C GLY A 154 -3.82 29.34 16.53
N GLU A 155 -3.07 30.43 16.26
CA GLU A 155 -2.90 30.94 14.89
C GLU A 155 -2.22 29.91 13.98
N TYR A 156 -1.23 29.19 14.52
CA TYR A 156 -0.56 28.07 13.89
C TYR A 156 -0.77 26.81 14.70
N LEU A 157 -0.72 25.65 14.03
CA LEU A 157 -0.80 24.35 14.70
C LEU A 157 0.50 24.08 15.49
N ASP A 158 0.35 23.75 16.76
CA ASP A 158 1.45 23.30 17.62
C ASP A 158 1.65 21.79 17.44
N TYR A 159 2.88 21.38 17.14
CA TYR A 159 3.20 19.98 16.87
C TYR A 159 2.90 19.05 18.03
N GLU A 160 3.27 19.43 19.27
CA GLU A 160 3.09 18.57 20.45
C GLU A 160 1.61 18.41 20.79
N ALA A 161 0.84 19.48 20.66
CA ALA A 161 -0.60 19.45 20.88
C ALA A 161 -1.32 18.59 19.83
N VAL A 162 -0.97 18.74 18.55
CA VAL A 162 -1.51 17.89 17.46
C VAL A 162 -1.14 16.44 17.70
N ARG A 163 0.13 16.14 17.99
CA ARG A 163 0.63 14.80 18.21
C ARG A 163 -0.06 14.10 19.38
N LYS A 164 -0.26 14.83 20.49
CA LYS A 164 -0.98 14.34 21.67
C LYS A 164 -2.46 13.99 21.36
N ASN A 165 -3.15 14.86 20.63
CA ASN A 165 -4.52 14.58 20.21
C ASN A 165 -4.58 13.42 19.21
N TYR A 166 -3.63 13.36 18.28
CA TYR A 166 -3.57 12.29 17.28
C TYR A 166 -3.38 10.91 17.91
N SER A 167 -2.49 10.78 18.90
CA SER A 167 -2.34 9.54 19.67
C SER A 167 -3.64 9.10 20.35
N LYS A 168 -4.40 10.05 20.90
CA LYS A 168 -5.72 9.75 21.52
C LYS A 168 -6.73 9.26 20.46
N VAL A 169 -6.76 9.89 19.28
CA VAL A 169 -7.64 9.46 18.20
C VAL A 169 -7.21 8.08 17.69
N MET A 170 -5.91 7.81 17.54
CA MET A 170 -5.41 6.49 17.14
C MET A 170 -5.79 5.40 18.14
N ALA A 171 -5.67 5.66 19.44
CA ALA A 171 -6.07 4.72 20.48
C ALA A 171 -7.59 4.41 20.45
N TRP A 172 -8.42 5.43 20.30
CA TRP A 172 -9.87 5.27 20.12
C TRP A 172 -10.20 4.52 18.83
N LEU A 173 -9.58 4.92 17.71
CA LEU A 173 -9.80 4.30 16.41
C LEU A 173 -9.39 2.82 16.41
N ALA A 174 -8.31 2.47 17.11
CA ALA A 174 -7.88 1.08 17.25
C ALA A 174 -8.96 0.21 17.93
N GLY A 175 -9.55 0.69 19.02
CA GLY A 175 -10.65 -0.01 19.69
C GLY A 175 -11.88 -0.15 18.80
N LEU A 176 -12.29 0.93 18.14
CA LEU A 176 -13.40 0.92 17.19
C LEU A 176 -13.13 -0.06 16.03
N TYR A 177 -11.92 -0.04 15.49
CA TYR A 177 -11.54 -0.88 14.35
C TYR A 177 -11.52 -2.37 14.72
N VAL A 178 -10.91 -2.74 15.86
CA VAL A 178 -10.94 -4.13 16.33
C VAL A 178 -12.37 -4.60 16.55
N ASN A 179 -13.22 -3.79 17.19
CA ASN A 179 -14.63 -4.15 17.40
C ASN A 179 -15.39 -4.31 16.07
N THR A 180 -15.15 -3.42 15.10
CA THR A 180 -15.74 -3.51 13.77
C THR A 180 -15.33 -4.81 13.06
N MET A 181 -14.05 -5.15 13.09
CA MET A 181 -13.54 -6.39 12.51
C MET A 181 -14.12 -7.62 13.21
N ASN A 182 -14.22 -7.61 14.53
CA ASN A 182 -14.85 -8.68 15.30
C ASN A 182 -16.30 -8.89 14.87
N LEU A 183 -17.06 -7.80 14.70
CA LEU A 183 -18.46 -7.87 14.26
C LEU A 183 -18.59 -8.40 12.82
N ILE A 184 -17.75 -7.93 11.90
CA ILE A 184 -17.73 -8.40 10.51
C ILE A 184 -17.53 -9.91 10.47
N HIS A 185 -16.51 -10.42 11.16
CA HIS A 185 -16.19 -11.86 11.12
C HIS A 185 -17.18 -12.72 11.90
N PHE A 186 -17.72 -12.21 13.00
CA PHE A 186 -18.85 -12.85 13.67
C PHE A 186 -20.08 -12.99 12.74
N MET A 187 -20.38 -11.94 11.97
CA MET A 187 -21.50 -11.98 11.01
C MET A 187 -21.24 -12.91 9.83
N HIS A 188 -19.99 -12.98 9.34
CA HIS A 188 -19.60 -13.96 8.31
C HIS A 188 -19.78 -15.39 8.81
N ASP A 189 -19.41 -15.69 10.05
CA ASP A 189 -19.51 -17.02 10.62
C ASP A 189 -20.96 -17.51 10.84
N LYS A 190 -21.93 -16.61 10.96
CA LYS A 190 -23.33 -16.98 10.90
C LYS A 190 -23.72 -17.69 9.59
N HIS A 191 -22.96 -17.47 8.53
CA HIS A 191 -23.11 -18.12 7.23
C HIS A 191 -22.04 -19.19 6.99
N ALA A 192 -21.46 -19.74 8.04
CA ALA A 192 -20.43 -20.78 8.00
C ALA A 192 -19.19 -20.42 7.14
N TYR A 193 -18.83 -19.13 7.08
CA TYR A 193 -17.70 -18.67 6.24
C TYR A 193 -16.38 -19.30 6.66
N GLU A 194 -16.03 -19.24 7.94
CA GLU A 194 -14.79 -19.87 8.44
C GLU A 194 -14.83 -21.38 8.23
N ALA A 195 -15.96 -22.05 8.55
CA ALA A 195 -16.10 -23.51 8.38
C ALA A 195 -15.85 -23.95 6.93
N SER A 196 -16.30 -23.16 5.94
CA SER A 196 -16.04 -23.46 4.53
C SER A 196 -14.57 -23.30 4.14
N GLN A 197 -13.83 -22.39 4.78
CA GLN A 197 -12.40 -22.21 4.57
C GLN A 197 -11.58 -23.32 5.22
N MET A 198 -12.03 -23.82 6.37
CA MET A 198 -11.31 -24.84 7.16
C MET A 198 -11.20 -26.20 6.47
N ALA A 199 -11.98 -26.47 5.43
CA ALA A 199 -11.89 -27.72 4.65
C ALA A 199 -10.49 -27.96 4.02
N LEU A 200 -9.69 -26.91 3.84
CA LEU A 200 -8.35 -26.97 3.25
C LEU A 200 -7.23 -26.71 4.26
N HIS A 201 -7.54 -26.72 5.57
CA HIS A 201 -6.61 -26.42 6.65
C HIS A 201 -6.31 -27.65 7.50
N ASP A 202 -5.20 -27.56 8.22
CA ASP A 202 -4.83 -28.52 9.26
C ASP A 202 -5.82 -28.48 10.44
N SER A 203 -5.71 -29.44 11.37
CA SER A 203 -6.56 -29.50 12.57
C SER A 203 -6.35 -28.29 13.50
N GLU A 204 -5.14 -27.73 13.53
CA GLU A 204 -4.79 -26.56 14.31
C GLU A 204 -4.46 -25.40 13.38
N VAL A 205 -5.30 -24.36 13.40
CA VAL A 205 -5.15 -23.20 12.54
C VAL A 205 -4.92 -21.94 13.36
N LYS A 206 -3.82 -21.26 13.08
CA LYS A 206 -3.55 -19.92 13.61
C LYS A 206 -4.32 -18.88 12.82
N ARG A 207 -5.17 -18.13 13.48
CA ARG A 207 -5.93 -17.04 12.89
C ARG A 207 -5.17 -15.74 12.96
N LEU A 208 -5.15 -15.01 11.85
CA LEU A 208 -4.57 -13.67 11.74
C LEU A 208 -5.71 -12.69 11.46
N MET A 209 -5.76 -11.58 12.18
CA MET A 209 -6.68 -10.48 11.87
C MET A 209 -5.90 -9.36 11.21
N ALA A 210 -6.15 -9.18 9.93
CA ALA A 210 -5.45 -8.24 9.07
C ALA A 210 -6.06 -6.84 9.17
N PHE A 211 -5.41 -5.98 9.91
CA PHE A 211 -5.71 -4.56 9.98
C PHE A 211 -4.94 -3.82 8.89
N GLY A 212 -5.61 -2.97 8.12
CA GLY A 212 -4.97 -2.15 7.09
C GLY A 212 -5.10 -0.67 7.38
N ILE A 213 -4.15 0.11 6.87
CA ILE A 213 -4.16 1.57 6.97
C ILE A 213 -4.08 2.23 5.60
N ALA A 214 -4.70 3.41 5.50
CA ALA A 214 -4.66 4.30 4.33
C ALA A 214 -4.23 5.70 4.76
N GLY A 215 -3.60 6.45 3.85
CA GLY A 215 -3.20 7.83 4.08
C GLY A 215 -1.96 7.99 4.94
N LEU A 216 -1.08 6.97 5.02
CA LEU A 216 0.16 7.05 5.80
C LEU A 216 1.03 8.23 5.37
N SER A 217 1.36 8.35 4.08
CA SER A 217 2.19 9.43 3.55
C SER A 217 1.60 10.82 3.80
N VAL A 218 0.26 10.95 3.72
CA VAL A 218 -0.44 12.21 4.04
C VAL A 218 -0.29 12.56 5.52
N ALA A 219 -0.44 11.59 6.42
CA ALA A 219 -0.26 11.82 7.85
C ALA A 219 1.19 12.18 8.20
N VAL A 220 2.15 11.50 7.58
CA VAL A 220 3.60 11.75 7.75
C VAL A 220 3.96 13.16 7.28
N ASP A 221 3.59 13.53 6.06
CA ASP A 221 3.88 14.86 5.49
C ASP A 221 3.16 15.98 6.27
N SER A 222 1.95 15.71 6.75
CA SER A 222 1.20 16.66 7.58
C SER A 222 1.90 16.91 8.92
N LEU A 223 2.39 15.86 9.58
CA LEU A 223 3.17 16.03 10.82
C LEU A 223 4.50 16.73 10.56
N SER A 224 5.13 16.46 9.42
CA SER A 224 6.35 17.16 8.99
C SER A 224 6.09 18.64 8.76
N ALA A 225 5.02 18.99 8.02
CA ALA A 225 4.65 20.38 7.78
C ALA A 225 4.39 21.14 9.07
N ILE A 226 3.70 20.51 10.04
CA ILE A 226 3.41 21.13 11.34
C ILE A 226 4.68 21.29 12.17
N LYS A 227 5.63 20.34 12.12
CA LYS A 227 6.83 20.35 12.94
C LYS A 227 7.93 21.28 12.41
N TYR A 228 8.11 21.30 11.11
CA TYR A 228 9.27 21.98 10.46
C TYR A 228 8.88 23.24 9.70
N GLY A 229 7.62 23.35 9.28
CA GLY A 229 7.03 24.55 8.69
C GLY A 229 6.16 25.32 9.68
N LYS A 230 5.28 26.15 9.12
CA LYS A 230 4.22 26.83 9.85
C LYS A 230 2.89 26.53 9.17
N VAL A 231 1.99 25.85 9.84
CA VAL A 231 0.69 25.50 9.29
C VAL A 231 -0.39 26.30 9.99
N LYS A 232 -1.03 27.20 9.23
CA LYS A 232 -2.16 28.01 9.68
C LYS A 232 -3.46 27.34 9.29
N PRO A 233 -4.29 26.90 10.26
CA PRO A 233 -5.60 26.32 9.97
C PRO A 233 -6.60 27.42 9.56
N ILE A 234 -7.35 27.17 8.50
CA ILE A 234 -8.47 27.99 8.05
C ILE A 234 -9.75 27.42 8.65
N ARG A 235 -10.37 28.14 9.55
CA ARG A 235 -11.55 27.69 10.28
C ARG A 235 -12.81 28.35 9.72
N GLY A 236 -13.89 27.56 9.60
CA GLY A 236 -15.22 28.08 9.32
C GLY A 236 -15.85 28.77 10.55
N GLU A 237 -17.04 29.32 10.39
CA GLU A 237 -17.81 30.00 11.45
C GLU A 237 -18.10 29.07 12.64
N ASN A 238 -18.21 27.77 12.40
CA ASN A 238 -18.40 26.75 13.43
C ASN A 238 -17.11 26.35 14.16
N GLY A 239 -15.99 27.01 13.88
CA GLY A 239 -14.67 26.73 14.45
C GLY A 239 -13.97 25.47 13.91
N ILE A 240 -14.55 24.80 12.92
CA ILE A 240 -13.95 23.61 12.29
C ILE A 240 -12.93 24.03 11.24
N THR A 241 -11.75 23.42 11.27
CA THR A 241 -10.72 23.62 10.26
C THR A 241 -11.11 22.90 8.98
N THR A 242 -11.19 23.62 7.88
CA THR A 242 -11.61 23.12 6.56
C THR A 242 -10.52 23.20 5.50
N ASP A 243 -9.50 24.06 5.70
CA ASP A 243 -8.32 24.16 4.82
C ASP A 243 -7.10 24.60 5.64
N PHE A 244 -5.93 24.61 5.00
CA PHE A 244 -4.66 24.97 5.62
C PHE A 244 -3.82 25.84 4.70
N VAL A 245 -3.12 26.82 5.28
CA VAL A 245 -2.04 27.55 4.62
C VAL A 245 -0.72 27.04 5.21
N VAL A 246 0.15 26.58 4.35
CA VAL A 246 1.49 26.09 4.74
C VAL A 246 2.52 27.12 4.38
N GLU A 247 3.22 27.63 5.36
CA GLU A 247 4.28 28.63 5.21
C GLU A 247 5.65 27.97 5.52
N GLY A 248 6.62 28.30 4.67
CA GLY A 248 7.96 27.73 4.77
C GLY A 248 8.09 26.35 4.13
N GLU A 249 9.33 25.92 3.95
CA GLU A 249 9.66 24.59 3.44
C GLU A 249 9.66 23.57 4.59
N HIS A 250 9.24 22.36 4.27
CA HIS A 250 9.31 21.21 5.18
C HIS A 250 9.76 19.97 4.40
N PRO A 251 10.51 19.07 5.03
CA PRO A 251 10.90 17.83 4.37
C PRO A 251 9.68 16.93 4.16
N CYS A 252 9.61 16.25 3.00
CA CYS A 252 8.54 15.34 2.65
C CYS A 252 9.03 13.89 2.62
N TYR A 253 8.14 12.98 2.96
CA TYR A 253 8.34 11.53 2.86
C TYR A 253 8.61 11.11 1.40
N GLY A 254 9.52 10.14 1.21
CA GLY A 254 9.94 9.69 -0.10
C GLY A 254 11.24 10.34 -0.61
N ASN A 255 11.92 11.09 0.23
CA ASN A 255 13.19 11.77 -0.11
C ASN A 255 14.40 11.23 0.67
N GLY A 256 14.25 10.09 1.35
CA GLY A 256 15.34 9.47 2.12
C GLY A 256 15.79 10.30 3.32
N ASP A 257 14.92 11.15 3.84
CA ASP A 257 15.17 12.03 4.97
C ASP A 257 14.69 11.38 6.27
N ASP A 258 15.64 10.93 7.08
CA ASP A 258 15.35 10.20 8.32
C ASP A 258 14.54 11.04 9.33
N SER A 259 14.59 12.39 9.26
CA SER A 259 13.80 13.27 10.14
C SER A 259 12.30 13.19 9.89
N VAL A 260 11.90 12.78 8.67
CA VAL A 260 10.50 12.59 8.27
C VAL A 260 10.11 11.12 8.23
N ASP A 261 11.01 10.29 7.70
CA ASP A 261 10.76 8.85 7.54
C ASP A 261 10.48 8.18 8.90
N ILE A 262 11.04 8.74 9.99
CA ILE A 262 10.76 8.27 11.35
C ILE A 262 9.26 8.33 11.70
N PHE A 263 8.50 9.30 11.19
CA PHE A 263 7.07 9.41 11.47
C PHE A 263 6.28 8.23 10.90
N ALA A 264 6.66 7.72 9.72
CA ALA A 264 6.02 6.54 9.15
C ALA A 264 6.20 5.31 10.05
N LYS A 265 7.41 5.14 10.59
CA LYS A 265 7.74 4.06 11.54
C LYS A 265 7.00 4.23 12.86
N GLU A 266 6.98 5.44 13.43
CA GLU A 266 6.31 5.73 14.70
C GLU A 266 4.80 5.51 14.60
N ILE A 267 4.14 6.03 13.55
CA ILE A 267 2.70 5.91 13.35
C ILE A 267 2.30 4.44 13.20
N THR A 268 3.02 3.66 12.40
CA THR A 268 2.70 2.23 12.20
C THR A 268 2.91 1.42 13.46
N HIS A 269 4.00 1.67 14.18
CA HIS A 269 4.31 1.00 15.45
C HIS A 269 3.27 1.33 16.54
N GLU A 270 2.96 2.63 16.71
CA GLU A 270 1.98 3.10 17.69
C GLU A 270 0.60 2.52 17.40
N PHE A 271 0.14 2.58 16.13
CA PHE A 271 -1.19 2.08 15.79
C PHE A 271 -1.31 0.57 16.01
N LEU A 272 -0.28 -0.22 15.63
CA LEU A 272 -0.26 -1.65 15.95
C LEU A 272 -0.27 -1.91 17.46
N THR A 273 0.47 -1.11 18.24
CA THR A 273 0.51 -1.22 19.69
C THR A 273 -0.88 -0.97 20.29
N GLU A 274 -1.60 0.04 19.82
CA GLU A 274 -2.96 0.33 20.25
C GLU A 274 -3.94 -0.79 19.86
N LEU A 275 -3.85 -1.32 18.62
CA LEU A 275 -4.68 -2.46 18.18
C LEU A 275 -4.51 -3.67 19.10
N LYS A 276 -3.29 -4.00 19.50
CA LYS A 276 -2.97 -5.15 20.35
C LYS A 276 -3.54 -5.07 21.77
N LYS A 277 -4.00 -3.91 22.23
CA LYS A 277 -4.69 -3.76 23.54
C LYS A 277 -6.10 -4.36 23.54
N HIS A 278 -6.67 -4.65 22.37
CA HIS A 278 -8.05 -5.11 22.23
C HIS A 278 -8.11 -6.57 21.78
N LYS A 279 -9.05 -7.32 22.36
CA LYS A 279 -9.25 -8.74 22.03
C LYS A 279 -9.91 -8.90 20.67
N THR A 280 -9.36 -9.80 19.86
CA THR A 280 -9.86 -10.15 18.53
C THR A 280 -10.81 -11.34 18.57
N TYR A 281 -11.67 -11.41 17.56
CA TYR A 281 -12.56 -12.55 17.34
C TYR A 281 -11.76 -13.85 17.22
N ARG A 282 -12.18 -14.89 17.96
CA ARG A 282 -11.52 -16.19 18.05
C ARG A 282 -10.03 -16.14 18.40
N GLY A 283 -9.58 -15.11 19.09
CA GLY A 283 -8.18 -14.96 19.51
C GLY A 283 -7.20 -14.82 18.35
N ALA A 284 -7.63 -14.28 17.21
CA ALA A 284 -6.76 -14.04 16.06
C ALA A 284 -5.60 -13.10 16.42
N GLU A 285 -4.39 -13.37 15.91
CA GLU A 285 -3.24 -12.48 16.07
C GLU A 285 -3.41 -11.21 15.22
N HIS A 286 -3.10 -10.05 15.82
CA HIS A 286 -3.14 -8.78 15.11
C HIS A 286 -1.98 -8.68 14.12
N THR A 287 -2.30 -8.39 12.86
CA THR A 287 -1.32 -8.01 11.83
C THR A 287 -1.71 -6.67 11.22
N LEU A 288 -0.75 -5.92 10.72
CA LEU A 288 -0.99 -4.61 10.11
C LEU A 288 -0.43 -4.58 8.69
N SER A 289 -1.16 -3.93 7.77
CA SER A 289 -0.70 -3.67 6.41
C SER A 289 -0.74 -2.18 6.05
N VAL A 290 0.22 -1.79 5.21
CA VAL A 290 0.25 -0.52 4.50
C VAL A 290 -0.08 -0.80 3.04
N LEU A 291 -1.37 -1.02 2.78
CA LEU A 291 -1.89 -1.42 1.48
C LEU A 291 -3.28 -0.79 1.27
N THR A 292 -3.52 -0.16 0.14
CA THR A 292 -4.82 0.45 -0.17
C THR A 292 -5.57 -0.19 -1.32
N ILE A 293 -4.91 -1.04 -2.12
CA ILE A 293 -5.44 -1.47 -3.42
C ILE A 293 -5.69 -0.20 -4.26
N THR A 294 -6.88 -0.01 -4.83
CA THR A 294 -7.33 1.21 -5.50
C THR A 294 -8.21 2.11 -4.63
N SER A 295 -8.45 1.72 -3.38
CA SER A 295 -9.29 2.48 -2.44
C SER A 295 -8.68 3.81 -1.97
N ASN A 296 -7.39 4.06 -2.26
CA ASN A 296 -6.74 5.35 -2.03
C ASN A 296 -7.51 6.53 -2.66
N VAL A 297 -8.13 6.33 -3.81
CA VAL A 297 -8.97 7.34 -4.48
C VAL A 297 -10.23 7.64 -3.64
N MET A 298 -10.91 6.60 -3.18
CA MET A 298 -12.13 6.74 -2.36
C MET A 298 -11.83 7.37 -0.99
N TYR A 299 -10.75 6.94 -0.33
CA TYR A 299 -10.34 7.54 0.94
C TYR A 299 -10.00 9.02 0.79
N GLY A 300 -9.26 9.39 -0.27
CA GLY A 300 -8.95 10.79 -0.57
C GLY A 300 -10.21 11.61 -0.81
N LYS A 301 -11.15 11.09 -1.61
CA LYS A 301 -12.43 11.75 -1.94
C LYS A 301 -13.27 12.07 -0.68
N LYS A 302 -13.19 11.24 0.35
CA LYS A 302 -13.93 11.40 1.61
C LYS A 302 -13.16 12.15 2.70
N THR A 303 -11.98 12.68 2.40
CA THR A 303 -11.12 13.38 3.36
C THR A 303 -10.95 14.84 2.95
N GLY A 304 -11.14 15.75 3.89
CA GLY A 304 -10.94 17.20 3.74
C GLY A 304 -9.49 17.55 3.37
N ALA A 305 -9.18 18.83 3.24
CA ALA A 305 -7.81 19.30 3.07
C ALA A 305 -6.94 18.91 4.26
N THR A 306 -5.64 18.72 4.04
CA THR A 306 -4.69 18.25 5.07
C THR A 306 -3.52 19.19 5.24
N PRO A 307 -2.88 19.23 6.42
CA PRO A 307 -1.80 20.17 6.75
C PRO A 307 -0.59 20.13 5.82
N ASP A 308 -0.39 19.03 5.11
CA ASP A 308 0.65 18.86 4.08
C ASP A 308 0.37 19.59 2.76
N GLY A 309 -0.75 20.32 2.66
CA GLY A 309 -1.16 21.07 1.47
C GLY A 309 -2.00 20.27 0.47
N ARG A 310 -2.32 18.98 0.73
CA ARG A 310 -3.27 18.19 -0.08
C ARG A 310 -4.67 18.82 0.02
N LYS A 311 -5.32 19.03 -1.11
CA LYS A 311 -6.66 19.61 -1.15
C LYS A 311 -7.75 18.57 -0.86
N ALA A 312 -8.88 19.06 -0.36
CA ALA A 312 -10.05 18.22 -0.10
C ALA A 312 -10.44 17.40 -1.35
N GLY A 313 -10.69 16.11 -1.14
CA GLY A 313 -11.10 15.21 -2.22
C GLY A 313 -9.99 14.69 -3.13
N GLU A 314 -8.75 15.17 -3.03
CA GLU A 314 -7.64 14.60 -3.78
C GLU A 314 -7.33 13.18 -3.32
N ALA A 315 -6.99 12.29 -4.28
CA ALA A 315 -6.61 10.92 -3.99
C ALA A 315 -5.36 10.87 -3.09
N PHE A 316 -5.30 9.86 -2.21
CA PHE A 316 -4.05 9.54 -1.51
C PHE A 316 -3.09 8.82 -2.44
N ALA A 317 -1.81 8.82 -2.13
CA ALA A 317 -0.88 7.85 -2.70
C ALA A 317 -1.25 6.42 -2.24
N PRO A 318 -1.05 5.39 -3.09
CA PRO A 318 -1.40 4.03 -2.74
C PRO A 318 -0.39 3.40 -1.77
N GLY A 319 -0.88 2.64 -0.80
CA GLY A 319 -0.03 1.87 0.12
C GLY A 319 1.03 2.72 0.83
N ALA A 320 2.28 2.32 0.70
CA ALA A 320 3.43 2.99 1.30
C ALA A 320 4.07 4.04 0.38
N ASN A 321 3.46 4.35 -0.76
CA ASN A 321 4.01 5.34 -1.68
C ASN A 321 4.05 6.74 -1.05
N PRO A 322 5.08 7.52 -1.36
CA PRO A 322 5.07 8.97 -1.15
C PRO A 322 3.90 9.63 -1.89
N MET A 323 3.46 10.79 -1.42
CA MET A 323 2.48 11.59 -2.14
C MET A 323 3.05 12.06 -3.49
N HIS A 324 2.19 12.03 -4.50
CA HIS A 324 2.57 12.31 -5.89
C HIS A 324 3.30 13.65 -6.04
N GLY A 325 4.49 13.61 -6.66
CA GLY A 325 5.31 14.79 -6.94
C GLY A 325 6.06 15.37 -5.75
N ARG A 326 6.02 14.72 -4.58
CA ARG A 326 6.77 15.16 -3.39
C ARG A 326 8.11 14.45 -3.22
N ASP A 327 8.26 13.28 -3.81
CA ASP A 327 9.45 12.44 -3.86
C ASP A 327 10.38 12.89 -5.00
N ASN A 328 11.00 14.04 -4.81
CA ASN A 328 11.77 14.75 -5.85
C ASN A 328 13.27 14.50 -5.81
N LYS A 329 13.79 13.73 -4.83
CA LYS A 329 15.21 13.37 -4.73
C LYS A 329 15.57 12.06 -5.46
N GLY A 330 14.65 11.55 -6.30
CA GLY A 330 14.89 10.38 -7.16
C GLY A 330 14.50 9.05 -6.55
N ALA A 331 14.63 8.01 -7.37
CA ALA A 331 14.14 6.67 -7.10
C ALA A 331 14.74 6.03 -5.83
N ILE A 332 16.08 6.15 -5.66
CA ILE A 332 16.78 5.53 -4.52
C ILE A 332 16.38 6.18 -3.19
N ALA A 333 16.18 7.50 -3.20
CA ALA A 333 15.70 8.22 -2.00
C ALA A 333 14.30 7.76 -1.59
N ALA A 334 13.40 7.58 -2.55
CA ALA A 334 12.05 7.07 -2.27
C ALA A 334 12.07 5.61 -1.76
N ILE A 335 12.92 4.77 -2.35
CA ILE A 335 13.16 3.40 -1.85
C ILE A 335 13.63 3.43 -0.40
N LYS A 336 14.62 4.27 -0.06
CA LYS A 336 15.11 4.41 1.32
C LYS A 336 13.98 4.75 2.29
N SER A 337 13.14 5.72 1.95
CA SER A 337 12.00 6.10 2.81
C SER A 337 11.02 4.93 3.04
N VAL A 338 10.65 4.22 1.97
CA VAL A 338 9.71 3.09 2.07
C VAL A 338 10.29 1.94 2.89
N THR A 339 11.58 1.63 2.74
CA THR A 339 12.25 0.55 3.46
C THR A 339 12.46 0.84 4.95
N ASN A 340 12.27 2.08 5.40
CA ASN A 340 12.24 2.46 6.81
C ASN A 340 10.97 1.98 7.55
N ILE A 341 9.89 1.63 6.84
CA ILE A 341 8.70 1.05 7.46
C ILE A 341 9.00 -0.38 7.90
N SER A 342 8.77 -0.67 9.18
CA SER A 342 9.13 -1.94 9.78
C SER A 342 8.20 -3.08 9.35
N TYR A 343 8.70 -4.10 8.65
CA TYR A 343 7.93 -5.31 8.38
C TYR A 343 7.53 -6.07 9.66
N LYS A 344 8.31 -5.94 10.73
CA LYS A 344 7.94 -6.52 12.03
C LYS A 344 6.62 -5.97 12.57
N ASP A 345 6.35 -4.70 12.31
CA ASP A 345 5.09 -4.04 12.69
C ASP A 345 4.00 -4.22 11.62
N CYS A 346 4.39 -4.37 10.35
CA CYS A 346 3.46 -4.46 9.22
C CYS A 346 3.51 -5.84 8.53
N ARG A 347 3.33 -6.93 9.28
CA ARG A 347 3.43 -8.31 8.77
C ARG A 347 2.36 -8.69 7.75
N ASP A 348 1.26 -7.96 7.70
CA ASP A 348 0.23 -8.14 6.68
C ASP A 348 0.57 -7.46 5.35
N GLY A 349 1.76 -6.84 5.28
CA GLY A 349 2.39 -6.37 4.07
C GLY A 349 2.55 -4.86 3.96
N ILE A 350 3.60 -4.47 3.22
CA ILE A 350 3.94 -3.08 2.90
C ILE A 350 3.98 -2.98 1.39
N SER A 351 2.94 -2.44 0.79
CA SER A 351 2.84 -2.33 -0.68
C SER A 351 3.49 -1.04 -1.17
N TYR A 352 4.48 -1.18 -2.04
CA TYR A 352 5.10 -0.08 -2.77
C TYR A 352 4.92 -0.26 -4.26
N THR A 353 4.50 0.79 -4.97
CA THR A 353 4.38 0.80 -6.43
C THR A 353 5.39 1.77 -7.01
N PHE A 354 6.39 1.23 -7.68
CA PHE A 354 7.51 1.95 -8.28
C PHE A 354 7.27 2.14 -9.76
N SER A 355 7.24 3.38 -10.23
CA SER A 355 7.07 3.71 -11.65
C SER A 355 8.30 4.47 -12.16
N ILE A 356 8.91 3.96 -13.22
CA ILE A 356 10.15 4.52 -13.79
C ILE A 356 10.05 4.55 -15.31
N VAL A 357 10.57 5.62 -15.91
CA VAL A 357 10.64 5.69 -17.37
C VAL A 357 11.74 4.77 -17.92
N PRO A 358 11.55 4.12 -19.08
CA PRO A 358 12.54 3.20 -19.63
C PRO A 358 13.93 3.83 -19.79
N GLY A 359 14.00 5.12 -20.15
CA GLY A 359 15.25 5.86 -20.33
C GLY A 359 16.07 6.02 -19.05
N ALA A 360 15.43 6.10 -17.88
CA ALA A 360 16.10 6.20 -16.59
C ALA A 360 16.81 4.89 -16.20
N LEU A 361 16.31 3.75 -16.66
CA LEU A 361 16.96 2.46 -16.44
C LEU A 361 18.18 2.25 -17.38
N GLY A 362 18.34 3.05 -18.42
CA GLY A 362 19.50 2.98 -19.31
C GLY A 362 19.17 3.02 -20.79
N LYS A 363 20.21 3.17 -21.63
CA LYS A 363 20.05 3.34 -23.08
C LYS A 363 19.85 2.03 -23.83
N SER A 364 20.48 0.93 -23.38
CA SER A 364 20.36 -0.38 -24.01
C SER A 364 19.42 -1.31 -23.23
N PRO A 365 18.79 -2.31 -23.88
CA PRO A 365 17.98 -3.31 -23.18
C PRO A 365 18.74 -4.03 -22.05
N GLU A 366 20.00 -4.38 -22.30
CA GLU A 366 20.85 -5.06 -21.32
C GLU A 366 21.11 -4.18 -20.10
N THR A 367 21.46 -2.90 -20.32
CA THR A 367 21.66 -1.93 -19.22
C THR A 367 20.39 -1.75 -18.40
N ARG A 368 19.23 -1.68 -19.04
CA ARG A 368 17.94 -1.56 -18.34
C ARG A 368 17.66 -2.77 -17.44
N ILE A 369 17.91 -3.97 -17.95
CA ILE A 369 17.76 -5.21 -17.20
C ILE A 369 18.69 -5.21 -15.98
N ASN A 370 19.97 -4.94 -16.18
CA ASN A 370 20.97 -4.96 -15.12
C ASN A 370 20.68 -3.91 -14.04
N ASN A 371 20.26 -2.72 -14.42
CA ASN A 371 19.93 -1.64 -13.48
C ASN A 371 18.65 -1.96 -12.70
N LEU A 372 17.63 -2.57 -13.34
CA LEU A 372 16.43 -3.00 -12.63
C LEU A 372 16.75 -4.13 -11.63
N VAL A 373 17.60 -5.09 -11.99
CA VAL A 373 18.07 -6.12 -11.05
C VAL A 373 18.80 -5.47 -9.87
N ALA A 374 19.68 -4.51 -10.11
CA ALA A 374 20.39 -3.80 -9.04
C ALA A 374 19.45 -3.05 -8.09
N ILE A 375 18.39 -2.42 -8.63
CA ILE A 375 17.35 -1.77 -7.83
C ILE A 375 16.61 -2.81 -6.94
N LEU A 376 16.22 -3.95 -7.52
CA LEU A 376 15.52 -5.00 -6.79
C LEU A 376 16.39 -5.64 -5.71
N ASP A 377 17.67 -5.91 -6.01
CA ASP A 377 18.63 -6.41 -5.02
C ASP A 377 18.85 -5.38 -3.91
N GLY A 378 19.03 -4.11 -4.24
CA GLY A 378 19.17 -3.02 -3.27
C GLY A 378 17.92 -2.86 -2.38
N TYR A 379 16.73 -2.96 -2.97
CA TYR A 379 15.47 -2.92 -2.23
C TYR A 379 15.35 -4.09 -1.24
N SER A 380 15.68 -5.30 -1.68
CA SER A 380 15.64 -6.51 -0.85
C SER A 380 16.63 -6.44 0.31
N VAL A 381 17.88 -6.08 0.04
CA VAL A 381 18.95 -5.92 1.06
C VAL A 381 18.58 -4.84 2.08
N SER A 382 17.92 -3.76 1.64
CA SER A 382 17.40 -2.70 2.50
C SER A 382 16.15 -3.12 3.29
N LYS A 383 15.75 -4.39 3.25
CA LYS A 383 14.58 -4.94 3.95
C LYS A 383 13.24 -4.41 3.44
N GLY A 384 13.19 -3.96 2.19
CA GLY A 384 11.91 -3.70 1.52
C GLY A 384 11.11 -4.98 1.41
N HIS A 385 9.79 -4.91 1.62
CA HIS A 385 8.94 -6.10 1.65
C HIS A 385 8.42 -6.44 0.26
N HIS A 386 7.57 -5.60 -0.31
CA HIS A 386 6.90 -5.84 -1.58
C HIS A 386 7.06 -4.64 -2.51
N ILE A 387 7.34 -4.91 -3.79
CA ILE A 387 7.44 -3.87 -4.81
C ILE A 387 6.74 -4.28 -6.10
N ASN A 388 5.87 -3.41 -6.59
CA ASN A 388 5.34 -3.41 -7.96
C ASN A 388 6.27 -2.58 -8.86
N ILE A 389 6.54 -3.06 -10.06
CA ILE A 389 7.35 -2.33 -11.04
C ILE A 389 6.50 -1.97 -12.25
N ASN A 390 6.44 -0.69 -12.56
CA ASN A 390 5.88 -0.14 -13.80
C ASN A 390 7.00 0.51 -14.60
N VAL A 391 7.19 0.10 -15.85
CA VAL A 391 8.22 0.65 -16.75
C VAL A 391 7.56 1.18 -18.00
N PHE A 392 7.16 2.45 -18.00
CA PHE A 392 6.58 3.15 -19.15
C PHE A 392 6.61 4.67 -18.94
N ASP A 393 6.36 5.40 -20.03
CA ASP A 393 6.24 6.85 -19.99
C ASP A 393 4.80 7.28 -19.69
N ARG A 394 4.64 8.46 -19.06
CA ARG A 394 3.32 9.03 -18.73
C ARG A 394 2.46 9.23 -19.96
N GLU A 395 3.06 9.66 -21.07
CA GLU A 395 2.42 9.92 -22.35
C GLU A 395 1.71 8.66 -22.91
N LEU A 396 2.23 7.46 -22.61
CA LEU A 396 1.56 6.20 -22.98
C LEU A 396 0.21 6.06 -22.30
N LEU A 397 0.13 6.39 -21.00
CA LEU A 397 -1.12 6.32 -20.24
C LEU A 397 -2.11 7.40 -20.68
N GLU A 398 -1.63 8.60 -20.98
CA GLU A 398 -2.46 9.69 -21.50
C GLU A 398 -3.08 9.32 -22.83
N LYS A 399 -2.31 8.75 -23.77
CA LYS A 399 -2.82 8.21 -25.04
C LYS A 399 -3.83 7.08 -24.82
N ALA A 400 -3.51 6.12 -23.96
CA ALA A 400 -4.41 5.01 -23.64
C ALA A 400 -5.72 5.47 -22.98
N MET A 401 -5.71 6.60 -22.25
CA MET A 401 -6.92 7.20 -21.69
C MET A 401 -7.79 7.87 -22.76
N GLN A 402 -7.18 8.41 -23.83
CA GLN A 402 -7.85 9.08 -24.95
C GLN A 402 -8.37 8.08 -25.98
N GLU A 403 -7.59 7.06 -26.30
CA GLU A 403 -7.82 6.07 -27.35
C GLU A 403 -7.78 4.63 -26.78
N PRO A 404 -8.70 4.27 -25.87
CA PRO A 404 -8.62 3.00 -25.12
C PRO A 404 -8.66 1.75 -26.01
N GLU A 405 -9.29 1.83 -27.18
CA GLU A 405 -9.38 0.74 -28.16
C GLU A 405 -8.03 0.33 -28.73
N ASN A 406 -7.06 1.26 -28.76
CA ASN A 406 -5.70 0.98 -29.24
C ASN A 406 -4.82 0.30 -28.18
N TYR A 407 -5.27 0.25 -26.92
CA TYR A 407 -4.49 -0.25 -25.78
C TYR A 407 -5.24 -1.26 -24.91
N PRO A 408 -5.97 -2.25 -25.48
CA PRO A 408 -6.87 -3.12 -24.73
C PRO A 408 -6.17 -3.99 -23.68
N GLN A 409 -4.89 -4.28 -23.89
CA GLN A 409 -4.07 -5.13 -23.01
C GLN A 409 -3.02 -4.36 -22.20
N LEU A 410 -3.03 -3.02 -22.24
CA LEU A 410 -2.08 -2.24 -21.44
C LEU A 410 -2.27 -2.56 -19.96
N THR A 411 -1.37 -3.36 -19.43
CA THR A 411 -1.40 -3.81 -18.02
C THR A 411 -0.51 -2.90 -17.19
N ILE A 412 -1.03 -2.47 -16.06
CA ILE A 412 -0.31 -1.67 -15.07
C ILE A 412 -0.43 -2.29 -13.68
N ARG A 413 0.59 -2.09 -12.86
CA ARG A 413 0.56 -2.37 -11.43
C ARG A 413 -0.01 -1.18 -10.69
N VAL A 414 -1.00 -1.41 -9.82
CA VAL A 414 -1.68 -0.32 -9.10
C VAL A 414 -1.32 -0.27 -7.61
N SER A 415 -1.57 -1.33 -6.86
CA SER A 415 -1.14 -1.49 -5.47
C SER A 415 -1.41 -2.94 -5.04
N GLY A 416 -0.39 -3.80 -5.12
CA GLY A 416 -0.48 -5.22 -4.79
C GLY A 416 -1.09 -6.11 -5.88
N TYR A 417 -1.57 -5.55 -6.99
CA TYR A 417 -2.09 -6.31 -8.13
C TYR A 417 -2.01 -5.50 -9.42
N ALA A 418 -2.23 -6.15 -10.55
CA ALA A 418 -2.26 -5.53 -11.87
C ALA A 418 -3.69 -5.39 -12.41
N VAL A 419 -3.87 -4.45 -13.31
CA VAL A 419 -5.14 -4.24 -14.04
C VAL A 419 -4.86 -3.82 -15.48
N ASN A 420 -5.84 -4.02 -16.36
CA ASN A 420 -5.80 -3.34 -17.64
C ASN A 420 -6.17 -1.86 -17.44
N PHE A 421 -5.26 -0.96 -17.78
CA PHE A 421 -5.42 0.47 -17.53
C PHE A 421 -6.72 1.05 -18.08
N VAL A 422 -7.11 0.63 -19.28
CA VAL A 422 -8.32 1.13 -19.96
C VAL A 422 -9.62 0.69 -19.28
N LYS A 423 -9.58 -0.34 -18.44
CA LYS A 423 -10.74 -0.81 -17.65
C LYS A 423 -10.94 -0.03 -16.34
N LEU A 424 -9.96 0.75 -15.93
CA LEU A 424 -10.08 1.62 -14.75
C LEU A 424 -11.11 2.74 -15.00
N SER A 425 -11.78 3.18 -13.93
CA SER A 425 -12.58 4.41 -14.01
C SER A 425 -11.70 5.62 -14.33
N LYS A 426 -12.27 6.67 -14.90
CA LYS A 426 -11.52 7.89 -15.25
C LYS A 426 -10.82 8.53 -14.02
N SER A 427 -11.41 8.42 -12.83
CA SER A 427 -10.80 8.92 -11.60
C SER A 427 -9.54 8.13 -11.23
N HIS A 428 -9.57 6.82 -11.35
CA HIS A 428 -8.40 5.95 -11.12
C HIS A 428 -7.32 6.13 -12.21
N GLN A 429 -7.72 6.26 -13.49
CA GLN A 429 -6.76 6.56 -14.57
C GLN A 429 -6.01 7.86 -14.31
N LYS A 430 -6.73 8.93 -13.91
CA LYS A 430 -6.13 10.22 -13.55
C LYS A 430 -5.21 10.12 -12.34
N GLU A 431 -5.56 9.31 -11.33
CA GLU A 431 -4.70 9.08 -10.17
C GLU A 431 -3.39 8.41 -10.58
N VAL A 432 -3.46 7.34 -11.41
CA VAL A 432 -2.26 6.63 -11.89
C VAL A 432 -1.36 7.55 -12.72
N ILE A 433 -1.93 8.38 -13.60
CA ILE A 433 -1.16 9.35 -14.42
C ILE A 433 -0.47 10.41 -13.54
N LYS A 434 -1.06 10.78 -12.39
CA LYS A 434 -0.47 11.74 -11.45
C LYS A 434 0.68 11.17 -10.63
N ARG A 435 0.87 9.84 -10.57
CA ARG A 435 1.96 9.22 -9.80
C ARG A 435 3.33 9.72 -10.26
N THR A 436 4.29 9.64 -9.39
CA THR A 436 5.68 9.94 -9.74
C THR A 436 6.22 8.88 -10.70
N PHE A 437 6.76 9.33 -11.83
CA PHE A 437 7.52 8.53 -12.77
C PHE A 437 8.97 8.99 -12.68
N TYR A 438 9.82 8.17 -12.10
CA TYR A 438 11.22 8.53 -11.89
C TYR A 438 11.96 8.68 -13.22
N GLN A 439 12.58 9.83 -13.43
CA GLN A 439 13.33 10.18 -14.63
C GLN A 439 14.82 9.84 -14.49
N ALA A 440 15.26 9.48 -13.28
CA ALA A 440 16.61 9.05 -12.95
C ALA A 440 16.57 8.03 -11.79
N VAL A 441 17.58 7.19 -11.71
CA VAL A 441 17.82 6.24 -10.64
C VAL A 441 18.61 6.89 -9.51
#